data_707d4e2a7f50ef7918cc72be32206241
#
_entry.id   707d4e2a7f50ef7918cc72be32206241
#
_cell.length_a   1.000
_cell.length_b   1.000
_cell.length_c   1.000
_cell.angle_alpha   90.00
_cell.angle_beta   90.00
_cell.angle_gamma   90.00
#
_symmetry.space_group_name_H-M   'P 1'
#
loop_
_entity.id
_entity.type
_entity.pdbx_description
1 polymer ?
#
loop_
_entity_poly.entity_id
_entity_poly.type
_entity_poly.pdbx_seq_one_letter_code
_entity_poly.pdbx_strand_id
1 'polypeptide(L)'
;MLKLACDLHIHSCLSPCAQMDMTPNNIVHMAVLKGLDAIAVCDHNSAWNLRAIKAVADACGLLLLPGVEAQSREEVHLLCYFKTVNAAEAFSLSLYETLPDMPNLPDFFGEQAVLDENDELVRHEPRLLIQSSSLSLDELHALCLQHGGVSVPAHINRTANSLLYLLGFMPESPSFSSVELMHAVLPPQTLDLSPYHVLYSSDAHCLEDISERQFFLPAAEKSAEALLSYLISKKQD
;
A
#
# COMPACT_ATOMS: atom_id res chain seq x y z
N MET A 1 0.98 -19.60 16.11
CA MET A 1 0.73 -18.48 15.19
C MET A 1 0.45 -19.00 13.80
N LEU A 2 -0.55 -18.47 13.11
CA LEU A 2 -0.81 -18.73 11.70
C LEU A 2 0.32 -18.15 10.85
N LYS A 3 0.52 -18.71 9.66
CA LYS A 3 1.36 -18.10 8.61
C LYS A 3 0.44 -17.76 7.46
N LEU A 4 0.21 -16.47 7.25
CA LEU A 4 -0.65 -15.97 6.18
C LEU A 4 0.22 -15.65 4.97
N ALA A 5 -0.08 -16.23 3.82
CA ALA A 5 0.51 -15.83 2.55
C ALA A 5 -0.05 -14.47 2.15
N CYS A 6 0.82 -13.48 2.01
CA CYS A 6 0.41 -12.08 1.85
C CYS A 6 1.07 -11.44 0.62
N ASP A 7 0.32 -10.56 -0.02
CA ASP A 7 0.84 -9.51 -0.89
C ASP A 7 0.25 -8.18 -0.41
N LEU A 8 1.08 -7.35 0.20
CA LEU A 8 0.61 -6.16 0.90
C LEU A 8 0.86 -4.86 0.13
N HIS A 9 1.17 -4.94 -1.17
CA HIS A 9 1.34 -3.77 -2.03
C HIS A 9 0.90 -4.09 -3.46
N ILE A 10 -0.34 -3.73 -3.77
CA ILE A 10 -0.98 -3.92 -5.08
C ILE A 10 -1.67 -2.60 -5.43
N HIS A 11 -1.61 -2.19 -6.69
CA HIS A 11 -2.35 -1.03 -7.19
C HIS A 11 -3.60 -1.46 -7.96
N SER A 12 -4.69 -0.68 -7.82
CA SER A 12 -5.88 -0.84 -8.65
C SER A 12 -5.85 0.13 -9.83
N CYS A 13 -6.83 0.03 -10.73
CA CYS A 13 -7.03 0.97 -11.83
C CYS A 13 -7.34 2.42 -11.39
N LEU A 14 -7.34 2.70 -10.09
CA LEU A 14 -7.38 4.06 -9.55
C LEU A 14 -5.99 4.72 -9.60
N SER A 15 -4.92 3.95 -9.50
CA SER A 15 -3.56 4.43 -9.69
C SER A 15 -3.29 4.59 -11.20
N PRO A 16 -2.93 5.80 -11.69
CA PRO A 16 -2.84 6.03 -13.14
C PRO A 16 -1.73 5.24 -13.83
N CYS A 17 -0.76 4.73 -13.07
CA CYS A 17 0.31 3.85 -13.55
C CYS A 17 -0.10 2.37 -13.63
N ALA A 18 -1.26 1.99 -13.07
CA ALA A 18 -1.75 0.62 -13.13
C ALA A 18 -2.59 0.36 -14.40
N GLN A 19 -2.62 -0.87 -14.85
CA GLN A 19 -3.46 -1.28 -15.98
C GLN A 19 -4.94 -1.20 -15.62
N MET A 20 -5.79 -0.90 -16.61
CA MET A 20 -7.23 -0.73 -16.41
C MET A 20 -7.96 -2.02 -16.01
N ASP A 21 -7.36 -3.17 -16.25
CA ASP A 21 -7.87 -4.48 -15.80
C ASP A 21 -7.55 -4.80 -14.33
N MET A 22 -6.82 -3.92 -13.63
CA MET A 22 -6.63 -3.98 -12.18
C MET A 22 -7.91 -3.53 -11.44
N THR A 23 -9.01 -4.20 -11.76
CA THR A 23 -10.33 -3.95 -11.17
C THR A 23 -10.51 -4.66 -9.83
N PRO A 24 -11.46 -4.25 -8.97
CA PRO A 24 -11.75 -4.93 -7.71
C PRO A 24 -11.92 -6.44 -7.84
N ASN A 25 -12.71 -6.92 -8.82
CA ASN A 25 -12.94 -8.35 -9.01
C ASN A 25 -11.68 -9.05 -9.52
N ASN A 26 -10.99 -8.50 -10.50
CA ASN A 26 -9.81 -9.13 -11.08
C ASN A 26 -8.67 -9.28 -10.07
N ILE A 27 -8.39 -8.25 -9.28
CA ILE A 27 -7.37 -8.29 -8.22
C ILE A 27 -7.71 -9.39 -7.21
N VAL A 28 -8.93 -9.40 -6.68
CA VAL A 28 -9.33 -10.37 -5.66
C VAL A 28 -9.32 -11.80 -6.21
N HIS A 29 -9.87 -12.03 -7.39
CA HIS A 29 -9.88 -13.36 -7.99
C HIS A 29 -8.48 -13.85 -8.35
N MET A 30 -7.59 -12.97 -8.83
CA MET A 30 -6.20 -13.32 -9.08
C MET A 30 -5.47 -13.69 -7.78
N ALA A 31 -5.66 -12.92 -6.71
CA ALA A 31 -5.09 -13.22 -5.40
C ALA A 31 -5.57 -14.59 -4.85
N VAL A 32 -6.86 -14.88 -5.01
CA VAL A 32 -7.43 -16.19 -4.64
C VAL A 32 -6.86 -17.31 -5.51
N LEU A 33 -6.73 -17.09 -6.82
CA LEU A 33 -6.14 -18.07 -7.75
C LEU A 33 -4.69 -18.38 -7.38
N LYS A 34 -3.91 -17.37 -6.99
CA LYS A 34 -2.53 -17.50 -6.52
C LYS A 34 -2.41 -18.04 -5.08
N GLY A 35 -3.54 -18.29 -4.43
CA GLY A 35 -3.62 -18.92 -3.11
C GLY A 35 -3.19 -18.02 -1.96
N LEU A 36 -3.32 -16.70 -2.11
CA LEU A 36 -3.03 -15.75 -1.04
C LEU A 36 -4.11 -15.81 0.06
N ASP A 37 -3.68 -15.57 1.30
CA ASP A 37 -4.56 -15.49 2.46
C ASP A 37 -4.99 -14.05 2.76
N ALA A 38 -4.12 -13.09 2.43
CA ALA A 38 -4.36 -11.67 2.64
C ALA A 38 -3.70 -10.83 1.54
N ILE A 39 -4.35 -9.72 1.19
CA ILE A 39 -3.80 -8.68 0.31
C ILE A 39 -3.97 -7.31 0.94
N ALA A 40 -3.13 -6.35 0.52
CA ALA A 40 -3.44 -4.93 0.66
C ALA A 40 -3.41 -4.27 -0.72
N VAL A 41 -4.44 -3.47 -1.02
CA VAL A 41 -4.44 -2.59 -2.19
C VAL A 41 -4.12 -1.20 -1.70
N CYS A 42 -3.06 -0.62 -2.28
CA CYS A 42 -2.41 0.59 -1.82
C CYS A 42 -2.29 1.59 -2.98
N ASP A 43 -3.43 2.10 -3.48
CA ASP A 43 -3.41 3.11 -4.53
C ASP A 43 -2.68 4.37 -4.10
N HIS A 44 -2.07 5.07 -5.04
CA HIS A 44 -1.37 6.32 -4.78
C HIS A 44 -2.30 7.36 -4.15
N ASN A 45 -1.96 7.80 -2.95
CA ASN A 45 -2.64 8.85 -2.18
C ASN A 45 -4.16 8.70 -2.04
N SER A 46 -4.72 7.52 -2.30
CA SER A 46 -6.17 7.32 -2.35
C SER A 46 -6.62 5.96 -1.82
N ALA A 47 -7.86 5.93 -1.28
CA ALA A 47 -8.52 4.73 -0.75
C ALA A 47 -9.84 4.41 -1.47
N TRP A 48 -10.18 5.07 -2.58
CA TRP A 48 -11.56 5.07 -3.08
C TRP A 48 -12.04 3.77 -3.71
N ASN A 49 -11.13 2.87 -4.14
CA ASN A 49 -11.51 1.53 -4.58
C ASN A 49 -11.57 0.50 -3.44
N LEU A 50 -11.08 0.85 -2.23
CA LEU A 50 -11.00 -0.11 -1.12
C LEU A 50 -12.36 -0.67 -0.69
N ARG A 51 -13.44 0.12 -0.78
CA ARG A 51 -14.77 -0.35 -0.42
C ARG A 51 -15.30 -1.43 -1.36
N ALA A 52 -15.12 -1.24 -2.64
CA ALA A 52 -15.46 -2.22 -3.68
C ALA A 52 -14.60 -3.49 -3.52
N ILE A 53 -13.27 -3.33 -3.39
CA ILE A 53 -12.33 -4.44 -3.19
C ILE A 53 -12.69 -5.22 -1.91
N LYS A 54 -13.05 -4.52 -0.81
CA LYS A 54 -13.44 -5.16 0.46
C LYS A 54 -14.68 -6.03 0.29
N ALA A 55 -15.70 -5.54 -0.42
CA ALA A 55 -16.91 -6.31 -0.67
C ALA A 55 -16.64 -7.61 -1.43
N VAL A 56 -15.82 -7.53 -2.49
CA VAL A 56 -15.43 -8.71 -3.28
C VAL A 56 -14.54 -9.66 -2.45
N ALA A 57 -13.57 -9.12 -1.70
CA ALA A 57 -12.67 -9.92 -0.88
C ALA A 57 -13.43 -10.69 0.22
N ASP A 58 -14.42 -10.05 0.87
CA ASP A 58 -15.27 -10.72 1.87
C ASP A 58 -16.09 -11.86 1.25
N ALA A 59 -16.64 -11.65 0.06
CA ALA A 59 -17.38 -12.69 -0.66
C ALA A 59 -16.49 -13.90 -1.02
N CYS A 60 -15.20 -13.67 -1.26
CA CYS A 60 -14.23 -14.71 -1.61
C CYS A 60 -13.48 -15.28 -0.38
N GLY A 61 -13.73 -14.80 0.84
CA GLY A 61 -13.01 -15.22 2.05
C GLY A 61 -11.54 -14.81 2.08
N LEU A 62 -11.14 -13.82 1.26
CA LEU A 62 -9.81 -13.22 1.24
C LEU A 62 -9.74 -12.08 2.26
N LEU A 63 -8.66 -12.01 3.05
CA LEU A 63 -8.47 -10.88 3.96
C LEU A 63 -7.95 -9.67 3.18
N LEU A 64 -8.67 -8.56 3.22
CA LEU A 64 -8.16 -7.25 2.80
C LEU A 64 -7.60 -6.51 4.03
N LEU A 65 -6.33 -6.13 3.98
CA LEU A 65 -5.75 -5.10 4.85
C LEU A 65 -5.88 -3.75 4.10
N PRO A 66 -6.76 -2.84 4.55
CA PRO A 66 -6.92 -1.56 3.86
C PRO A 66 -5.63 -0.75 3.87
N GLY A 67 -5.17 -0.30 2.70
CA GLY A 67 -3.92 0.41 2.53
C GLY A 67 -4.02 1.62 1.61
N VAL A 68 -3.04 2.50 1.71
CA VAL A 68 -2.80 3.63 0.80
C VAL A 68 -1.30 3.78 0.65
N GLU A 69 -0.79 3.89 -0.57
CA GLU A 69 0.59 4.31 -0.79
C GLU A 69 0.63 5.83 -0.87
N ALA A 70 1.06 6.46 0.23
CA ALA A 70 1.12 7.90 0.37
C ALA A 70 2.51 8.43 0.02
N GLN A 71 2.59 9.55 -0.71
CA GLN A 71 3.85 10.17 -1.10
C GLN A 71 4.11 11.45 -0.30
N SER A 72 5.25 11.49 0.39
CA SER A 72 5.67 12.68 1.14
C SER A 72 6.19 13.80 0.22
N ARG A 73 6.42 14.99 0.78
CA ARG A 73 7.04 16.12 0.08
C ARG A 73 8.45 15.81 -0.43
N GLU A 74 9.17 14.94 0.27
CA GLU A 74 10.49 14.44 -0.11
C GLU A 74 10.43 13.36 -1.20
N GLU A 75 9.24 13.07 -1.76
CA GLU A 75 8.99 12.03 -2.75
C GLU A 75 9.19 10.59 -2.21
N VAL A 76 9.19 10.41 -0.87
CA VAL A 76 9.24 9.09 -0.25
C VAL A 76 7.86 8.46 -0.23
N HIS A 77 7.75 7.20 -0.66
CA HIS A 77 6.53 6.42 -0.55
C HIS A 77 6.43 5.73 0.82
N LEU A 78 5.26 5.85 1.44
CA LEU A 78 4.86 5.16 2.66
C LEU A 78 3.60 4.34 2.41
N LEU A 79 3.66 3.05 2.69
CA LEU A 79 2.48 2.20 2.80
C LEU A 79 1.80 2.48 4.13
N CYS A 80 0.61 3.06 4.08
CA CYS A 80 -0.19 3.39 5.25
C CYS A 80 -1.32 2.36 5.37
N TYR A 81 -1.25 1.48 6.36
CA TYR A 81 -2.23 0.40 6.56
C TYR A 81 -3.19 0.70 7.71
N PHE A 82 -4.43 0.27 7.57
CA PHE A 82 -5.50 0.58 8.51
C PHE A 82 -6.30 -0.67 8.90
N LYS A 83 -6.93 -0.62 10.08
CA LYS A 83 -7.79 -1.71 10.56
C LYS A 83 -9.09 -1.83 9.74
N THR A 84 -9.60 -0.70 9.24
CA THR A 84 -10.88 -0.63 8.53
C THR A 84 -10.79 0.25 7.30
N VAL A 85 -11.63 -0.02 6.31
CA VAL A 85 -11.77 0.84 5.11
C VAL A 85 -12.13 2.27 5.50
N ASN A 86 -13.02 2.45 6.49
CA ASN A 86 -13.41 3.80 6.94
C ASN A 86 -12.22 4.62 7.47
N ALA A 87 -11.26 3.97 8.16
CA ALA A 87 -10.05 4.65 8.64
C ALA A 87 -9.12 5.03 7.47
N ALA A 88 -8.96 4.13 6.49
CA ALA A 88 -8.19 4.40 5.27
C ALA A 88 -8.81 5.53 4.44
N GLU A 89 -10.14 5.53 4.27
CA GLU A 89 -10.86 6.60 3.57
C GLU A 89 -10.71 7.95 4.29
N ALA A 90 -10.84 7.98 5.63
CA ALA A 90 -10.67 9.21 6.40
C ALA A 90 -9.23 9.76 6.31
N PHE A 91 -8.23 8.88 6.35
CA PHE A 91 -6.84 9.24 6.08
C PHE A 91 -6.66 9.79 4.66
N SER A 92 -7.17 9.07 3.66
CA SER A 92 -7.09 9.46 2.25
C SER A 92 -7.73 10.83 1.99
N LEU A 93 -8.87 11.14 2.61
CA LEU A 93 -9.50 12.47 2.51
C LEU A 93 -8.60 13.57 3.09
N SER A 94 -7.99 13.34 4.26
CA SER A 94 -7.08 14.30 4.88
C SER A 94 -5.81 14.49 4.03
N LEU A 95 -5.29 13.41 3.44
CA LEU A 95 -4.13 13.44 2.56
C LEU A 95 -4.44 14.17 1.25
N TYR A 96 -5.64 13.95 0.67
CA TYR A 96 -6.08 14.56 -0.57
C TYR A 96 -6.08 16.09 -0.52
N GLU A 97 -6.43 16.68 0.63
CA GLU A 97 -6.37 18.14 0.84
C GLU A 97 -4.95 18.71 0.77
N THR A 98 -3.93 17.87 0.91
CA THR A 98 -2.51 18.26 0.87
C THR A 98 -1.85 18.07 -0.49
N LEU A 99 -2.57 17.44 -1.44
CA LEU A 99 -2.08 17.26 -2.80
C LEU A 99 -2.20 18.55 -3.62
N PRO A 100 -1.28 18.77 -4.58
CA PRO A 100 -1.41 19.87 -5.54
C PRO A 100 -2.74 19.78 -6.31
N ASP A 101 -3.33 20.92 -6.62
CA ASP A 101 -4.52 20.99 -7.49
C ASP A 101 -4.11 20.88 -8.96
N MET A 102 -3.61 19.70 -9.34
CA MET A 102 -3.17 19.37 -10.69
C MET A 102 -4.16 18.38 -11.32
N PRO A 103 -4.75 18.70 -12.48
CA PRO A 103 -5.65 17.79 -13.15
C PRO A 103 -4.90 16.56 -13.68
N ASN A 104 -5.54 15.39 -13.62
CA ASN A 104 -5.07 14.24 -14.35
C ASN A 104 -5.19 14.48 -15.86
N LEU A 105 -4.20 14.03 -16.62
CA LEU A 105 -4.21 13.98 -18.08
C LEU A 105 -4.13 12.51 -18.50
N PRO A 106 -5.28 11.84 -18.73
CA PRO A 106 -5.31 10.39 -18.95
C PRO A 106 -4.46 9.91 -20.12
N ASP A 107 -4.40 10.68 -21.20
CA ASP A 107 -3.55 10.35 -22.38
C ASP A 107 -2.04 10.34 -22.04
N PHE A 108 -1.66 10.94 -20.92
CA PHE A 108 -0.25 11.06 -20.53
C PHE A 108 0.09 10.21 -19.29
N PHE A 109 -0.76 10.26 -18.25
CA PHE A 109 -0.50 9.59 -16.98
C PHE A 109 -1.25 8.27 -16.83
N GLY A 110 -2.34 8.07 -17.59
CA GLY A 110 -3.27 6.96 -17.45
C GLY A 110 -4.57 7.38 -16.77
N GLU A 111 -5.54 6.49 -16.81
CA GLU A 111 -6.85 6.68 -16.17
C GLU A 111 -6.75 6.52 -14.65
N GLN A 112 -7.70 7.11 -13.94
CA GLN A 112 -7.87 6.98 -12.49
C GLN A 112 -9.32 6.61 -12.23
N ALA A 113 -9.66 5.33 -12.41
CA ALA A 113 -11.04 4.85 -12.34
C ALA A 113 -11.43 4.46 -10.92
N VAL A 114 -12.51 5.04 -10.42
CA VAL A 114 -13.21 4.58 -9.22
C VAL A 114 -14.32 3.65 -9.65
N LEU A 115 -14.27 2.40 -9.18
CA LEU A 115 -15.20 1.34 -9.55
C LEU A 115 -16.03 0.90 -8.33
N ASP A 116 -17.19 0.29 -8.61
CA ASP A 116 -17.97 -0.42 -7.60
C ASP A 116 -17.58 -1.92 -7.51
N GLU A 117 -18.28 -2.67 -6.68
CA GLU A 117 -18.05 -4.11 -6.47
C GLU A 117 -18.43 -5.00 -7.66
N ASN A 118 -19.03 -4.44 -8.70
CA ASN A 118 -19.36 -5.11 -9.95
C ASN A 118 -18.42 -4.70 -11.09
N ASP A 119 -17.33 -3.96 -10.77
CA ASP A 119 -16.40 -3.33 -11.71
C ASP A 119 -17.07 -2.28 -12.62
N GLU A 120 -18.22 -1.74 -12.23
CA GLU A 120 -18.88 -0.66 -12.96
C GLU A 120 -18.24 0.69 -12.58
N LEU A 121 -18.03 1.53 -13.59
CA LEU A 121 -17.40 2.83 -13.40
C LEU A 121 -18.33 3.78 -12.61
N VAL A 122 -17.91 4.20 -11.44
CA VAL A 122 -18.60 5.21 -10.62
C VAL A 122 -18.21 6.62 -11.07
N ARG A 123 -16.90 6.86 -11.23
CA ARG A 123 -16.34 8.13 -11.71
C ARG A 123 -14.85 7.99 -12.05
N HIS A 124 -14.34 8.94 -12.82
CA HIS A 124 -12.90 9.17 -12.91
C HIS A 124 -12.46 10.17 -11.83
N GLU A 125 -11.29 9.95 -11.23
CA GLU A 125 -10.70 10.92 -10.33
C GLU A 125 -10.01 12.03 -11.14
N PRO A 126 -10.46 13.30 -11.00
CA PRO A 126 -9.95 14.38 -11.83
C PRO A 126 -8.60 14.93 -11.40
N ARG A 127 -8.22 14.80 -10.11
CA ARG A 127 -6.92 15.27 -9.61
C ARG A 127 -5.88 14.18 -9.77
N LEU A 128 -4.69 14.52 -10.27
CA LEU A 128 -3.59 13.56 -10.44
C LEU A 128 -3.11 13.05 -9.08
N LEU A 129 -3.28 11.75 -8.84
CA LEU A 129 -3.00 11.11 -7.55
C LEU A 129 -1.51 10.81 -7.32
N ILE A 130 -0.70 10.62 -8.37
CA ILE A 130 0.74 10.30 -8.24
C ILE A 130 1.61 11.53 -7.93
N GLN A 131 1.05 12.55 -7.28
CA GLN A 131 1.79 13.73 -6.87
C GLN A 131 2.24 13.63 -5.43
N SER A 132 3.40 14.24 -5.12
CA SER A 132 3.83 14.41 -3.73
C SER A 132 2.83 15.29 -2.97
N SER A 133 2.47 14.87 -1.76
CA SER A 133 1.75 15.72 -0.84
C SER A 133 2.64 16.89 -0.36
N SER A 134 2.05 17.91 0.24
CA SER A 134 2.81 18.98 0.89
C SER A 134 3.38 18.57 2.26
N LEU A 135 3.04 17.38 2.75
CA LEU A 135 3.47 16.87 4.05
C LEU A 135 4.89 16.31 3.98
N SER A 136 5.73 16.66 4.96
CA SER A 136 7.00 15.96 5.17
C SER A 136 6.79 14.49 5.58
N LEU A 137 7.85 13.69 5.52
CA LEU A 137 7.83 12.31 5.97
C LEU A 137 7.31 12.17 7.41
N ASP A 138 7.76 13.05 8.33
CA ASP A 138 7.29 13.07 9.73
C ASP A 138 5.79 13.43 9.83
N GLU A 139 5.35 14.45 9.09
CA GLU A 139 3.94 14.89 9.09
C GLU A 139 3.03 13.82 8.49
N LEU A 140 3.47 13.16 7.42
CA LEU A 140 2.72 12.08 6.77
C LEU A 140 2.61 10.86 7.69
N HIS A 141 3.71 10.47 8.35
CA HIS A 141 3.70 9.43 9.37
C HIS A 141 2.73 9.78 10.52
N ALA A 142 2.81 11.01 11.04
CA ALA A 142 1.94 11.47 12.12
C ALA A 142 0.46 11.46 11.70
N LEU A 143 0.14 11.87 10.47
CA LEU A 143 -1.22 11.82 9.92
C LEU A 143 -1.72 10.36 9.85
N CYS A 144 -0.89 9.42 9.40
CA CYS A 144 -1.24 8.00 9.40
C CYS A 144 -1.58 7.49 10.80
N LEU A 145 -0.74 7.80 11.80
CA LEU A 145 -0.99 7.42 13.20
C LEU A 145 -2.25 8.07 13.76
N GLN A 146 -2.54 9.34 13.43
CA GLN A 146 -3.74 10.04 13.87
C GLN A 146 -5.02 9.34 13.42
N HIS A 147 -5.01 8.69 12.26
CA HIS A 147 -6.13 7.88 11.77
C HIS A 147 -6.08 6.41 12.22
N GLY A 148 -5.21 6.08 13.19
CA GLY A 148 -5.07 4.72 13.73
C GLY A 148 -4.39 3.75 12.79
N GLY A 149 -3.61 4.27 11.84
CA GLY A 149 -2.86 3.47 10.87
C GLY A 149 -1.45 3.10 11.33
N VAL A 150 -0.80 2.31 10.51
CA VAL A 150 0.61 1.92 10.62
C VAL A 150 1.29 2.27 9.30
N SER A 151 2.37 3.02 9.35
CA SER A 151 3.15 3.35 8.14
C SER A 151 4.40 2.49 8.03
N VAL A 152 4.69 2.06 6.81
CA VAL A 152 5.84 1.24 6.43
C VAL A 152 6.52 1.90 5.22
N PRO A 153 7.81 2.23 5.28
CA PRO A 153 8.53 2.72 4.10
C PRO A 153 8.47 1.69 2.98
N ALA A 154 7.95 2.12 1.81
CA ALA A 154 7.79 1.29 0.65
C ALA A 154 9.14 1.04 -0.05
N HIS A 155 9.30 -0.16 -0.61
CA HIS A 155 10.39 -0.57 -1.52
C HIS A 155 11.72 0.18 -1.28
N ILE A 156 12.22 0.20 -0.02
CA ILE A 156 13.37 1.02 0.41
C ILE A 156 14.67 0.79 -0.37
N ASN A 157 14.77 -0.31 -1.11
CA ASN A 157 15.90 -0.68 -1.97
C ASN A 157 15.73 -0.24 -3.44
N ARG A 158 14.62 0.44 -3.79
CA ARG A 158 14.38 0.97 -5.14
C ARG A 158 15.17 2.28 -5.36
N THR A 159 15.49 2.58 -6.63
CA THR A 159 16.23 3.81 -7.01
C THR A 159 15.31 5.03 -7.22
N ALA A 160 14.01 4.91 -6.99
CA ALA A 160 13.05 6.00 -7.08
C ALA A 160 12.02 5.90 -5.95
N ASN A 161 11.57 7.04 -5.46
CA ASN A 161 10.51 7.17 -4.44
C ASN A 161 10.77 6.36 -3.16
N SER A 162 12.03 5.98 -2.90
CA SER A 162 12.41 5.19 -1.75
C SER A 162 13.16 6.01 -0.72
N LEU A 163 12.95 5.66 0.53
CA LEU A 163 13.54 6.36 1.66
C LEU A 163 15.07 6.36 1.59
N LEU A 164 15.70 5.22 1.29
CA LEU A 164 17.16 5.13 1.24
C LEU A 164 17.78 5.89 0.07
N TYR A 165 17.12 5.90 -1.08
CA TYR A 165 17.63 6.63 -2.24
C TYR A 165 17.56 8.14 -2.04
N LEU A 166 16.45 8.62 -1.47
CA LEU A 166 16.19 10.05 -1.31
C LEU A 166 16.90 10.66 -0.09
N LEU A 167 16.92 9.95 1.04
CA LEU A 167 17.54 10.44 2.27
C LEU A 167 18.97 9.90 2.50
N GLY A 168 19.32 8.76 1.91
CA GLY A 168 20.63 8.13 2.07
C GLY A 168 20.80 7.31 3.36
N PHE A 169 19.82 7.30 4.25
CA PHE A 169 19.85 6.60 5.54
C PHE A 169 18.43 6.30 6.04
N MET A 170 18.34 5.39 7.02
CA MET A 170 17.08 5.18 7.78
C MET A 170 16.99 6.24 8.88
N PRO A 171 15.92 7.06 8.93
CA PRO A 171 15.80 8.09 9.95
C PRO A 171 15.52 7.49 11.34
N GLU A 172 15.99 8.19 12.39
CA GLU A 172 15.61 7.87 13.77
C GLU A 172 14.21 8.34 14.11
N SER A 173 13.75 9.42 13.45
CA SER A 173 12.38 9.96 13.49
C SER A 173 11.93 10.29 12.06
N PRO A 174 10.74 9.80 11.64
CA PRO A 174 9.90 8.83 12.36
C PRO A 174 10.58 7.46 12.44
N SER A 175 10.34 6.74 13.55
CA SER A 175 10.85 5.39 13.72
C SER A 175 9.89 4.36 13.14
N PHE A 176 10.42 3.44 12.34
CA PHE A 176 9.64 2.37 11.71
C PHE A 176 10.00 1.02 12.33
N SER A 177 9.01 0.15 12.53
CA SER A 177 9.21 -1.24 12.97
C SER A 177 9.27 -2.21 11.79
N SER A 178 8.75 -1.81 10.64
CA SER A 178 8.69 -2.60 9.42
C SER A 178 9.20 -1.79 8.24
N VAL A 179 9.73 -2.48 7.24
CA VAL A 179 10.16 -1.91 5.95
C VAL A 179 9.79 -2.86 4.83
N GLU A 180 9.54 -2.33 3.64
CA GLU A 180 9.33 -3.15 2.45
C GLU A 180 10.57 -3.17 1.55
N LEU A 181 10.88 -4.34 1.01
CA LEU A 181 11.91 -4.57 -0.01
C LEU A 181 11.30 -5.15 -1.28
N MET A 182 11.78 -4.69 -2.42
CA MET A 182 11.55 -5.39 -3.69
C MET A 182 12.42 -6.64 -3.78
N HIS A 183 11.82 -7.77 -4.18
CA HIS A 183 12.55 -9.04 -4.37
C HIS A 183 13.65 -8.95 -5.42
N ALA A 184 13.40 -8.20 -6.50
CA ALA A 184 14.32 -8.13 -7.65
C ALA A 184 15.57 -7.29 -7.40
N VAL A 185 15.65 -6.55 -6.29
CA VAL A 185 16.72 -5.60 -6.00
C VAL A 185 17.39 -5.94 -4.68
N LEU A 186 18.69 -6.16 -4.69
CA LEU A 186 19.43 -6.39 -3.43
C LEU A 186 19.49 -5.10 -2.61
N PRO A 187 19.23 -5.17 -1.29
CA PRO A 187 19.41 -4.02 -0.42
C PRO A 187 20.90 -3.66 -0.32
N PRO A 188 21.25 -2.40 0.00
CA PRO A 188 22.62 -2.01 0.25
C PRO A 188 23.25 -2.88 1.35
N GLN A 189 24.46 -3.38 1.13
CA GLN A 189 25.18 -4.25 2.09
C GLN A 189 25.45 -3.58 3.43
N THR A 190 25.45 -2.26 3.47
CA THR A 190 25.66 -1.45 4.69
C THR A 190 24.40 -1.26 5.51
N LEU A 191 23.24 -1.68 5.01
CA LEU A 191 21.97 -1.53 5.69
C LEU A 191 21.76 -2.67 6.69
N ASP A 192 21.66 -2.34 7.97
CA ASP A 192 21.23 -3.28 9.00
C ASP A 192 19.72 -3.40 9.00
N LEU A 193 19.23 -4.56 8.58
CA LEU A 193 17.80 -4.91 8.56
C LEU A 193 17.35 -5.67 9.83
N SER A 194 18.27 -5.95 10.75
CA SER A 194 17.95 -6.71 11.96
C SER A 194 16.86 -6.08 12.82
N PRO A 195 16.75 -4.74 12.94
CA PRO A 195 15.71 -4.11 13.76
C PRO A 195 14.30 -4.18 13.16
N TYR A 196 14.18 -4.47 11.85
CA TYR A 196 12.93 -4.32 11.11
C TYR A 196 12.26 -5.66 10.78
N HIS A 197 10.92 -5.69 10.79
CA HIS A 197 10.19 -6.70 10.04
C HIS A 197 10.27 -6.35 8.56
N VAL A 198 10.81 -7.27 7.77
CA VAL A 198 10.96 -7.05 6.32
C VAL A 198 9.76 -7.63 5.61
N LEU A 199 9.07 -6.79 4.86
CA LEU A 199 7.99 -7.17 3.95
C LEU A 199 8.55 -7.36 2.54
N TYR A 200 7.98 -8.32 1.82
CA TYR A 200 8.19 -8.50 0.39
C TYR A 200 6.81 -8.52 -0.26
N SER A 201 6.52 -7.52 -1.06
CA SER A 201 5.28 -7.40 -1.81
C SER A 201 5.58 -7.22 -3.29
N SER A 202 4.55 -7.27 -4.10
CA SER A 202 4.73 -7.20 -5.55
C SER A 202 4.90 -5.79 -6.09
N ASP A 203 4.26 -4.80 -5.48
CA ASP A 203 4.04 -3.48 -6.08
C ASP A 203 3.35 -3.63 -7.46
N ALA A 204 2.36 -4.55 -7.53
CA ALA A 204 1.74 -4.98 -8.78
C ALA A 204 0.91 -3.89 -9.40
N HIS A 205 1.17 -3.61 -10.68
CA HIS A 205 0.44 -2.69 -11.53
C HIS A 205 -0.29 -3.41 -12.68
N CYS A 206 -0.10 -4.72 -12.80
CA CYS A 206 -0.82 -5.63 -13.67
C CYS A 206 -1.10 -6.94 -12.93
N LEU A 207 -2.09 -7.72 -13.40
CA LEU A 207 -2.57 -8.92 -12.70
C LEU A 207 -1.49 -10.01 -12.57
N GLU A 208 -0.63 -10.13 -13.58
CA GLU A 208 0.44 -11.13 -13.61
C GLU A 208 1.46 -10.92 -12.49
N ASP A 209 1.71 -9.65 -12.11
CA ASP A 209 2.71 -9.26 -11.12
C ASP A 209 2.27 -9.49 -9.67
N ILE A 210 0.96 -9.68 -9.40
CA ILE A 210 0.48 -10.07 -8.06
C ILE A 210 1.25 -11.29 -7.59
N SER A 211 1.78 -11.24 -6.36
CA SER A 211 2.70 -12.25 -5.82
C SER A 211 2.10 -13.65 -5.82
N GLU A 212 2.96 -14.65 -6.08
CA GLU A 212 2.67 -16.03 -5.78
C GLU A 212 2.68 -16.28 -4.25
N ARG A 213 2.18 -17.44 -3.81
CA ARG A 213 2.18 -17.87 -2.40
C ARG A 213 3.60 -18.13 -1.87
N GLN A 214 4.42 -17.09 -1.76
CA GLN A 214 5.85 -17.20 -1.42
C GLN A 214 6.22 -16.42 -0.14
N PHE A 215 5.55 -15.32 0.15
CA PHE A 215 5.81 -14.51 1.31
C PHE A 215 4.75 -14.74 2.39
N PHE A 216 5.19 -14.98 3.64
CA PHE A 216 4.31 -15.33 4.74
C PHE A 216 4.57 -14.43 5.95
N LEU A 217 3.50 -13.87 6.49
CA LEU A 217 3.53 -13.14 7.75
C LEU A 217 2.94 -13.97 8.88
N PRO A 218 3.55 -13.95 10.08
CA PRO A 218 2.96 -14.55 11.25
C PRO A 218 1.81 -13.68 11.76
N ALA A 219 0.69 -14.31 12.12
CA ALA A 219 -0.45 -13.64 12.69
C ALA A 219 -1.09 -14.51 13.79
N ALA A 220 -1.67 -13.89 14.80
CA ALA A 220 -2.42 -14.61 15.83
C ALA A 220 -3.70 -15.22 15.25
N GLU A 221 -4.32 -14.49 14.32
CA GLU A 221 -5.53 -14.89 13.61
C GLU A 221 -5.55 -14.24 12.21
N LYS A 222 -6.47 -14.65 11.33
CA LYS A 222 -6.65 -14.05 10.00
C LYS A 222 -7.48 -12.77 10.12
N SER A 223 -6.85 -11.67 10.55
CA SER A 223 -7.49 -10.36 10.71
C SER A 223 -6.54 -9.22 10.41
N ALA A 224 -7.09 -8.07 9.99
CA ALA A 224 -6.33 -6.84 9.76
C ALA A 224 -5.62 -6.39 11.06
N GLU A 225 -6.30 -6.52 12.22
CA GLU A 225 -5.73 -6.16 13.52
C GLU A 225 -4.48 -6.99 13.87
N ALA A 226 -4.51 -8.30 13.59
CA ALA A 226 -3.37 -9.18 13.83
C ALA A 226 -2.17 -8.82 12.94
N LEU A 227 -2.43 -8.48 11.66
CA LEU A 227 -1.37 -8.02 10.75
C LEU A 227 -0.80 -6.67 11.20
N LEU A 228 -1.64 -5.69 11.53
CA LEU A 228 -1.17 -4.39 12.05
C LEU A 228 -0.36 -4.55 13.33
N SER A 229 -0.82 -5.39 14.26
CA SER A 229 -0.09 -5.68 15.51
C SER A 229 1.30 -6.27 15.25
N TYR A 230 1.44 -7.12 14.23
CA TYR A 230 2.74 -7.62 13.82
C TYR A 230 3.62 -6.50 13.25
N LEU A 231 3.08 -5.66 12.36
CA LEU A 231 3.84 -4.60 11.67
C LEU A 231 4.40 -3.54 12.62
N ILE A 232 3.71 -3.26 13.74
CA ILE A 232 4.18 -2.29 14.76
C ILE A 232 5.01 -2.92 15.86
N SER A 233 5.01 -4.24 15.99
CA SER A 233 5.78 -4.90 17.03
C SER A 233 7.27 -4.67 16.83
N LYS A 234 8.01 -4.55 17.94
CA LYS A 234 9.47 -4.60 17.85
C LYS A 234 9.89 -6.01 17.49
N LYS A 235 10.80 -6.13 16.53
CA LYS A 235 11.38 -7.42 16.21
C LYS A 235 12.16 -7.90 17.44
N GLN A 236 11.82 -9.09 17.94
CA GLN A 236 12.57 -9.72 19.02
C GLN A 236 13.77 -10.41 18.41
N ASP A 237 14.94 -10.25 19.04
CA ASP A 237 16.20 -10.89 18.70
C ASP A 237 16.10 -12.42 18.72
#